data_de26e2364c97eac03a495619ba1c2b8e
#
_entry.id   de26e2364c97eac03a495619ba1c2b8e
#
_cell.length_a   1.000
_cell.length_b   1.000
_cell.length_c   1.000
_cell.angle_alpha   90.00
_cell.angle_beta   90.00
_cell.angle_gamma   90.00
#
_symmetry.space_group_name_H-M   'P 1'
#
loop_
_entity.id
_entity.type
_entity.pdbx_description
1 polymer ?
#
loop_
_entity_poly.entity_id
_entity_poly.type
_entity_poly.pdbx_seq_one_letter_code
_entity_poly.pdbx_strand_id
1 'polypeptide(L)'
;MANLCKKICPFRKKVVTLCQVSGITQAMDIKRFKDIVVTSDLNDLLLENGSAFGRSYMWQCLAGEITFEYAGTTYSMQPNDLLFSPANRLPRVLSQSPDYRCVIFALDGKKVEDILYACLRDEDDWIEKLHFILRHPIIHLSPRQLKLITAYRGLVPLYSEETGRYRRRVAFLQGQSIIYELLSWVDEVMRPSGDSHTIVLSRMNQLYVAFLKLLDENGGTQRQVSWYAAQLQISSAYLNQVCRTCIGKSPQAMIQDILCKESKRLLLSTDFNIKQIAYRLQFATEAAFCKFFRKQTGLSPAQFRNNK
;
A
#
# COMPACT_ATOMS: atom_id res chain seq x y z
N MET A 1 -30.57 11.26 -27.80
CA MET A 1 -29.41 10.74 -27.02
C MET A 1 -29.75 9.73 -25.91
N ALA A 2 -31.02 9.54 -25.55
CA ALA A 2 -31.42 8.56 -24.52
C ALA A 2 -31.46 7.08 -24.97
N ASN A 3 -31.40 6.81 -26.29
CA ASN A 3 -31.50 5.44 -26.82
C ASN A 3 -30.17 4.75 -27.14
N LEU A 4 -29.04 5.45 -27.04
CA LEU A 4 -27.71 4.86 -27.29
C LEU A 4 -27.15 4.17 -26.04
N CYS A 5 -27.58 4.58 -24.85
CA CYS A 5 -27.10 3.96 -23.57
C CYS A 5 -27.70 2.56 -23.31
N LYS A 6 -28.81 2.19 -24.00
CA LYS A 6 -29.49 0.91 -23.77
C LYS A 6 -28.87 -0.30 -24.47
N LYS A 7 -27.92 -0.10 -25.40
CA LYS A 7 -27.32 -1.19 -26.20
C LYS A 7 -25.94 -1.64 -25.81
N ILE A 8 -25.30 -0.99 -24.84
CA ILE A 8 -23.86 -1.23 -24.51
C ILE A 8 -23.64 -1.94 -23.15
N CYS A 9 -24.68 -2.17 -22.36
CA CYS A 9 -24.48 -2.85 -21.08
C CYS A 9 -25.58 -3.87 -20.74
N PRO A 10 -25.33 -5.18 -20.94
CA PRO A 10 -26.32 -6.24 -20.60
C PRO A 10 -26.41 -6.56 -19.11
N PHE A 11 -25.68 -5.89 -18.23
CA PHE A 11 -25.73 -6.10 -16.78
C PHE A 11 -26.67 -5.11 -16.07
N ARG A 12 -27.98 -5.25 -16.36
CA ARG A 12 -29.03 -4.61 -15.58
C ARG A 12 -29.35 -5.47 -14.37
N LYS A 13 -28.67 -5.23 -13.25
CA LYS A 13 -29.24 -5.26 -11.88
C LYS A 13 -28.10 -4.87 -10.91
N LYS A 14 -28.21 -3.66 -10.36
CA LYS A 14 -27.31 -3.00 -9.38
C LYS A 14 -26.16 -2.17 -9.98
N VAL A 15 -26.45 -1.23 -10.85
CA VAL A 15 -25.64 -0.02 -10.99
C VAL A 15 -26.38 1.09 -10.24
N VAL A 16 -26.02 1.30 -8.99
CA VAL A 16 -26.41 2.53 -8.28
C VAL A 16 -25.61 3.67 -8.88
N THR A 17 -26.32 4.58 -9.43
CA THR A 17 -25.93 5.78 -10.15
C THR A 17 -24.89 6.59 -9.40
N LEU A 18 -23.65 6.55 -9.84
CA LEU A 18 -22.53 7.42 -9.39
C LEU A 18 -22.57 8.82 -10.02
N CYS A 19 -23.68 9.20 -10.64
CA CYS A 19 -23.85 10.49 -11.37
C CYS A 19 -24.77 11.48 -10.68
N GLN A 20 -24.89 11.47 -9.37
CA GLN A 20 -25.54 12.58 -8.66
C GLN A 20 -24.58 13.17 -7.63
N VAL A 21 -23.92 14.26 -7.99
CA VAL A 21 -23.04 15.11 -7.19
C VAL A 21 -23.85 16.00 -6.21
N SER A 22 -24.99 15.54 -5.75
CA SER A 22 -25.74 16.22 -4.68
C SER A 22 -26.72 15.21 -4.06
N GLY A 23 -26.33 14.65 -2.93
CA GLY A 23 -27.21 13.82 -2.12
C GLY A 23 -26.77 12.37 -1.95
N ILE A 24 -25.55 12.12 -1.48
CA ILE A 24 -25.14 10.78 -1.02
C ILE A 24 -25.65 10.57 0.40
N THR A 25 -26.90 10.14 0.53
CA THR A 25 -27.53 9.70 1.77
C THR A 25 -27.99 8.24 1.66
N GLN A 26 -27.18 7.35 1.12
CA GLN A 26 -27.47 5.91 1.20
C GLN A 26 -26.23 5.16 1.69
N ALA A 27 -26.47 4.22 2.62
CA ALA A 27 -25.46 3.25 3.02
C ALA A 27 -24.83 2.65 1.74
N MET A 28 -23.53 2.76 1.60
CA MET A 28 -22.82 2.14 0.49
C MET A 28 -22.85 0.63 0.71
N ASP A 29 -23.54 -0.10 -0.18
CA ASP A 29 -23.40 -1.55 -0.22
C ASP A 29 -21.94 -1.94 -0.38
N ILE A 30 -21.51 -2.99 0.32
CA ILE A 30 -20.18 -3.58 0.19
C ILE A 30 -19.93 -3.91 -1.27
N LYS A 31 -18.86 -3.34 -1.84
CA LYS A 31 -18.37 -3.71 -3.18
C LYS A 31 -17.05 -4.43 -3.03
N ARG A 32 -17.08 -5.75 -3.18
CA ARG A 32 -15.88 -6.58 -3.20
C ARG A 32 -15.45 -6.83 -4.64
N PHE A 33 -14.26 -6.37 -4.97
CA PHE A 33 -13.54 -6.68 -6.19
C PHE A 33 -12.38 -7.60 -5.83
N LYS A 34 -11.80 -8.28 -6.79
CA LYS A 34 -10.72 -9.26 -6.56
C LYS A 34 -9.60 -8.75 -5.63
N ASP A 35 -9.24 -7.49 -5.73
CA ASP A 35 -8.08 -6.90 -5.06
C ASP A 35 -8.44 -5.64 -4.26
N ILE A 36 -9.71 -5.25 -4.24
CA ILE A 36 -10.19 -4.02 -3.61
C ILE A 36 -11.51 -4.29 -2.91
N VAL A 37 -11.66 -3.82 -1.69
CA VAL A 37 -12.94 -3.72 -0.99
C VAL A 37 -13.26 -2.27 -0.75
N VAL A 38 -14.48 -1.86 -1.05
CA VAL A 38 -15.02 -0.53 -0.74
C VAL A 38 -16.20 -0.73 0.18
N THR A 39 -16.16 -0.16 1.37
CA THR A 39 -17.19 -0.31 2.40
C THR A 39 -17.31 0.93 3.26
N SER A 40 -18.39 1.02 4.01
CA SER A 40 -18.58 2.01 5.08
C SER A 40 -18.49 1.40 6.49
N ASP A 41 -18.19 0.09 6.60
CA ASP A 41 -18.06 -0.61 7.88
C ASP A 41 -16.73 -1.38 7.92
N LEU A 42 -15.97 -1.18 9.01
CA LEU A 42 -14.72 -1.91 9.23
C LEU A 42 -14.93 -3.43 9.38
N ASN A 43 -16.08 -3.86 9.89
CA ASN A 43 -16.37 -5.27 10.06
C ASN A 43 -16.44 -6.02 8.72
N ASP A 44 -16.77 -5.32 7.64
CA ASP A 44 -16.81 -5.88 6.30
C ASP A 44 -15.43 -6.28 5.77
N LEU A 45 -14.37 -5.76 6.38
CA LEU A 45 -12.98 -6.11 6.04
C LEU A 45 -12.52 -7.40 6.71
N LEU A 46 -13.28 -7.93 7.66
CA LEU A 46 -12.96 -9.20 8.30
C LEU A 46 -13.35 -10.34 7.35
N LEU A 47 -12.42 -11.26 7.16
CA LEU A 47 -12.66 -12.51 6.46
C LEU A 47 -13.28 -13.53 7.41
N GLU A 48 -13.91 -14.59 6.87
CA GLU A 48 -14.53 -15.66 7.64
C GLU A 48 -13.59 -16.31 8.67
N ASN A 49 -12.28 -16.28 8.42
CA ASN A 49 -11.26 -16.77 9.33
C ASN A 49 -10.77 -15.74 10.37
N GLY A 50 -11.44 -14.58 10.46
CA GLY A 50 -11.07 -13.49 11.37
C GLY A 50 -9.84 -12.68 10.96
N SER A 51 -9.23 -12.96 9.79
CA SER A 51 -8.18 -12.12 9.25
C SER A 51 -8.76 -10.94 8.47
N ALA A 52 -8.04 -9.82 8.41
CA ALA A 52 -8.49 -8.66 7.65
C ALA A 52 -8.24 -8.86 6.15
N PHE A 53 -9.21 -8.45 5.32
CA PHE A 53 -9.01 -8.35 3.88
C PHE A 53 -8.10 -7.16 3.57
N GLY A 54 -7.12 -7.41 2.72
CA GLY A 54 -6.18 -6.39 2.32
C GLY A 54 -5.12 -6.08 3.37
N ARG A 55 -4.14 -5.27 3.00
CA ARG A 55 -3.02 -4.90 3.88
C ARG A 55 -2.80 -3.40 3.95
N SER A 56 -3.57 -2.64 3.18
CA SER A 56 -3.49 -1.20 3.15
C SER A 56 -4.88 -0.62 3.07
N TYR A 57 -5.10 0.43 3.86
CA TYR A 57 -6.41 1.04 4.00
C TYR A 57 -6.30 2.55 3.78
N MET A 58 -7.26 3.07 3.02
CA MET A 58 -7.61 4.48 3.02
C MET A 58 -8.99 4.62 3.64
N TRP A 59 -9.08 5.26 4.77
CA TRP A 59 -10.32 5.42 5.54
C TRP A 59 -10.63 6.90 5.69
N GLN A 60 -11.63 7.37 4.99
CA GLN A 60 -12.07 8.76 4.98
C GLN A 60 -13.29 8.97 5.87
N CYS A 61 -13.22 9.92 6.78
CA CYS A 61 -14.38 10.42 7.52
C CYS A 61 -15.18 11.39 6.62
N LEU A 62 -16.48 11.12 6.45
CA LEU A 62 -17.39 11.94 5.63
C LEU A 62 -18.28 12.84 6.48
N ALA A 63 -18.68 12.36 7.68
CA ALA A 63 -19.51 13.09 8.63
C ALA A 63 -19.31 12.54 10.05
N GLY A 64 -19.67 13.33 11.06
CA GLY A 64 -19.52 12.93 12.45
C GLY A 64 -18.08 12.82 12.90
N GLU A 65 -17.87 12.14 14.02
CA GLU A 65 -16.55 11.93 14.63
C GLU A 65 -16.37 10.48 15.01
N ILE A 66 -15.12 10.00 14.97
CA ILE A 66 -14.75 8.68 15.42
C ILE A 66 -13.43 8.74 16.18
N THR A 67 -13.37 8.00 17.30
CA THR A 67 -12.14 7.80 18.07
C THR A 67 -11.77 6.33 18.03
N PHE A 68 -10.50 6.05 17.76
CA PHE A 68 -9.99 4.69 17.59
C PHE A 68 -8.55 4.58 18.08
N GLU A 69 -8.15 3.36 18.38
CA GLU A 69 -6.77 3.00 18.66
C GLU A 69 -6.12 2.44 17.40
N TYR A 70 -4.97 2.98 17.04
CA TYR A 70 -4.16 2.51 15.93
C TYR A 70 -2.67 2.50 16.31
N ALA A 71 -2.04 1.35 16.15
CA ALA A 71 -0.63 1.15 16.49
C ALA A 71 -0.26 1.51 17.95
N GLY A 72 -1.19 1.33 18.89
CA GLY A 72 -1.01 1.63 20.33
C GLY A 72 -1.19 3.10 20.67
N THR A 73 -1.68 3.92 19.75
CA THR A 73 -1.98 5.34 19.96
C THR A 73 -3.47 5.58 19.68
N THR A 74 -4.09 6.42 20.48
CA THR A 74 -5.48 6.85 20.26
C THR A 74 -5.52 8.05 19.34
N TYR A 75 -6.37 7.96 18.33
CA TYR A 75 -6.61 9.01 17.34
C TYR A 75 -8.08 9.34 17.25
N SER A 76 -8.40 10.56 16.82
CA SER A 76 -9.75 10.98 16.45
C SER A 76 -9.76 11.49 15.02
N MET A 77 -10.83 11.21 14.29
CA MET A 77 -11.07 11.73 12.94
C MET A 77 -12.39 12.47 12.90
N GLN A 78 -12.39 13.57 12.16
CA GLN A 78 -13.54 14.43 11.87
C GLN A 78 -13.75 14.53 10.34
N PRO A 79 -14.83 15.17 9.86
CA PRO A 79 -15.07 15.30 8.43
C PRO A 79 -13.86 15.84 7.66
N ASN A 80 -13.57 15.23 6.52
CA ASN A 80 -12.41 15.46 5.64
C ASN A 80 -11.09 14.87 6.14
N ASP A 81 -11.05 14.18 7.26
CA ASP A 81 -9.87 13.43 7.64
C ASP A 81 -9.78 12.12 6.88
N LEU A 82 -8.57 11.77 6.49
CA LEU A 82 -8.19 10.55 5.81
C LEU A 82 -7.13 9.82 6.64
N LEU A 83 -7.43 8.62 7.10
CA LEU A 83 -6.42 7.69 7.60
C LEU A 83 -5.81 6.94 6.40
N PHE A 84 -4.50 7.01 6.25
CA PHE A 84 -3.75 6.16 5.34
C PHE A 84 -2.93 5.16 6.15
N SER A 85 -3.27 3.88 6.01
CA SER A 85 -2.56 2.79 6.66
C SER A 85 -1.93 1.87 5.62
N PRO A 86 -0.62 1.92 5.40
CA PRO A 86 0.08 0.99 4.52
C PRO A 86 0.29 -0.39 5.16
N ALA A 87 0.00 -0.52 6.46
CA ALA A 87 0.21 -1.72 7.24
C ALA A 87 -1.09 -2.54 7.40
N ASN A 88 -0.94 -3.85 7.53
CA ASN A 88 -2.06 -4.78 7.79
C ASN A 88 -2.59 -4.64 9.24
N ARG A 89 -3.11 -3.46 9.57
CA ARG A 89 -3.67 -3.16 10.88
C ARG A 89 -5.02 -2.49 10.73
N LEU A 90 -6.05 -3.15 11.24
CA LEU A 90 -7.34 -2.51 11.43
C LEU A 90 -7.29 -1.65 12.69
N PRO A 91 -7.78 -0.41 12.64
CA PRO A 91 -8.03 0.39 13.83
C PRO A 91 -9.05 -0.29 14.73
N ARG A 92 -8.88 -0.17 16.04
CA ARG A 92 -9.88 -0.59 17.00
C ARG A 92 -10.75 0.60 17.36
N VAL A 93 -11.99 0.61 16.92
CA VAL A 93 -12.94 1.68 17.24
C VAL A 93 -13.21 1.71 18.74
N LEU A 94 -13.11 2.88 19.35
CA LEU A 94 -13.39 3.14 20.76
C LEU A 94 -14.73 3.82 20.93
N SER A 95 -15.04 4.83 20.11
CA SER A 95 -16.32 5.53 20.10
C SER A 95 -16.57 6.19 18.75
N GLN A 96 -17.84 6.41 18.43
CA GLN A 96 -18.25 7.17 17.24
C GLN A 96 -19.52 7.96 17.52
N SER A 97 -19.69 9.09 16.85
CA SER A 97 -20.92 9.89 16.94
C SER A 97 -22.07 9.20 16.19
N PRO A 98 -23.35 9.48 16.55
CA PRO A 98 -24.51 8.87 15.90
C PRO A 98 -24.63 9.18 14.40
N ASP A 99 -24.10 10.29 13.96
CA ASP A 99 -24.08 10.76 12.56
C ASP A 99 -22.80 10.37 11.82
N TYR A 100 -21.93 9.56 12.42
CA TYR A 100 -20.68 9.13 11.81
C TYR A 100 -20.93 8.39 10.51
N ARG A 101 -20.21 8.83 9.46
CA ARG A 101 -20.20 8.19 8.15
C ARG A 101 -18.78 8.19 7.58
N CYS A 102 -18.42 7.10 6.99
CA CYS A 102 -17.08 6.95 6.39
C CYS A 102 -17.14 6.21 5.04
N VAL A 103 -16.02 6.20 4.37
CA VAL A 103 -15.73 5.28 3.28
C VAL A 103 -14.34 4.72 3.47
N ILE A 104 -14.22 3.40 3.31
CA ILE A 104 -12.98 2.66 3.50
C ILE A 104 -12.65 1.97 2.18
N PHE A 105 -11.42 2.17 1.72
CA PHE A 105 -10.81 1.42 0.65
C PHE A 105 -9.76 0.50 1.23
N ALA A 106 -9.98 -0.79 1.12
CA ALA A 106 -8.98 -1.80 1.42
C ALA A 106 -8.38 -2.32 0.12
N LEU A 107 -7.06 -2.32 0.03
CA LEU A 107 -6.29 -2.72 -1.14
C LEU A 107 -5.44 -3.95 -0.81
N ASP A 108 -5.25 -4.85 -1.77
CA ASP A 108 -4.25 -5.91 -1.63
C ASP A 108 -2.87 -5.30 -1.37
N GLY A 109 -2.28 -5.67 -0.23
CA GLY A 109 -1.05 -5.05 0.25
C GLY A 109 0.13 -5.21 -0.70
N LYS A 110 0.18 -6.30 -1.47
CA LYS A 110 1.25 -6.51 -2.45
C LYS A 110 1.19 -5.47 -3.57
N LYS A 111 -0.01 -5.11 -4.02
CA LYS A 111 -0.19 -4.08 -5.05
C LYS A 111 0.16 -2.69 -4.52
N VAL A 112 -0.23 -2.38 -3.30
CA VAL A 112 0.12 -1.09 -2.69
C VAL A 112 1.63 -0.98 -2.48
N GLU A 113 2.29 -2.05 -2.04
CA GLU A 113 3.75 -2.09 -1.95
C GLU A 113 4.43 -1.87 -3.30
N ASP A 114 3.92 -2.52 -4.37
CA ASP A 114 4.47 -2.31 -5.71
C ASP A 114 4.29 -0.87 -6.20
N ILE A 115 3.16 -0.23 -5.88
CA ILE A 115 2.90 1.17 -6.18
C ILE A 115 3.80 2.08 -5.34
N LEU A 116 3.82 1.90 -4.03
CA LEU A 116 4.67 2.68 -3.12
C LEU A 116 6.14 2.58 -3.52
N TYR A 117 6.63 1.38 -3.77
CA TYR A 117 8.00 1.18 -4.21
C TYR A 117 8.30 1.86 -5.55
N ALA A 118 7.37 1.81 -6.51
CA ALA A 118 7.53 2.48 -7.80
C ALA A 118 7.54 4.01 -7.67
N CYS A 119 6.79 4.56 -6.71
CA CYS A 119 6.76 6.01 -6.47
C CYS A 119 7.96 6.50 -5.65
N LEU A 120 8.41 5.70 -4.69
CA LEU A 120 9.41 6.15 -3.71
C LEU A 120 10.85 5.82 -4.11
N ARG A 121 11.05 4.91 -5.05
CA ARG A 121 12.38 4.41 -5.44
C ARG A 121 13.31 5.49 -5.97
N ASP A 122 12.77 6.47 -6.70
CA ASP A 122 13.53 7.50 -7.39
C ASP A 122 13.63 8.80 -6.57
N GLU A 123 13.14 8.79 -5.31
CA GLU A 123 13.16 9.93 -4.39
C GLU A 123 14.24 9.71 -3.33
N ASP A 124 15.18 10.62 -3.20
CA ASP A 124 16.30 10.49 -2.24
C ASP A 124 15.82 10.48 -0.77
N ASP A 125 14.69 11.11 -0.48
CA ASP A 125 14.12 11.27 0.87
C ASP A 125 12.91 10.36 1.14
N TRP A 126 12.68 9.34 0.31
CA TRP A 126 11.51 8.46 0.42
C TRP A 126 11.35 7.79 1.79
N ILE A 127 12.50 7.49 2.44
CA ILE A 127 12.52 6.89 3.77
C ILE A 127 11.93 7.84 4.80
N GLU A 128 12.29 9.11 4.71
CA GLU A 128 11.80 10.16 5.61
C GLU A 128 10.31 10.41 5.39
N LYS A 129 9.87 10.45 4.14
CA LYS A 129 8.45 10.60 3.77
C LYS A 129 7.60 9.43 4.25
N LEU A 130 8.03 8.20 3.98
CA LEU A 130 7.35 7.01 4.50
C LEU A 130 7.27 7.04 6.02
N HIS A 131 8.33 7.46 6.63
CA HIS A 131 8.47 7.61 8.06
C HIS A 131 7.48 8.64 8.62
N PHE A 132 7.36 9.79 7.98
CA PHE A 132 6.39 10.81 8.32
C PHE A 132 4.95 10.26 8.21
N ILE A 133 4.60 9.58 7.11
CA ILE A 133 3.27 8.96 6.92
C ILE A 133 2.94 7.95 8.02
N LEU A 134 3.89 7.11 8.39
CA LEU A 134 3.66 6.11 9.45
C LEU A 134 3.43 6.73 10.84
N ARG A 135 3.87 7.98 11.05
CA ARG A 135 3.68 8.72 12.29
C ARG A 135 2.45 9.59 12.31
N HIS A 136 2.13 10.13 11.15
CA HIS A 136 0.98 11.00 10.94
C HIS A 136 -0.01 10.28 10.02
N PRO A 137 -0.63 9.18 10.50
CA PRO A 137 -1.48 8.36 9.65
C PRO A 137 -2.77 9.08 9.26
N ILE A 138 -3.12 10.16 9.96
CA ILE A 138 -4.30 10.98 9.68
C ILE A 138 -3.86 12.24 8.93
N ILE A 139 -4.51 12.47 7.81
CA ILE A 139 -4.33 13.63 6.93
C ILE A 139 -5.63 14.41 6.92
N HIS A 140 -5.57 15.69 7.29
CA HIS A 140 -6.69 16.59 7.08
C HIS A 140 -6.66 17.11 5.64
N LEU A 141 -7.64 16.69 4.83
CA LEU A 141 -7.68 17.01 3.41
C LEU A 141 -8.12 18.46 3.18
N SER A 142 -7.30 19.22 2.48
CA SER A 142 -7.71 20.53 1.95
C SER A 142 -8.85 20.36 0.93
N PRO A 143 -9.62 21.43 0.61
CA PRO A 143 -10.69 21.35 -0.39
C PRO A 143 -10.23 20.83 -1.76
N ARG A 144 -8.98 21.11 -2.17
CA ARG A 144 -8.38 20.60 -3.40
C ARG A 144 -8.12 19.10 -3.31
N GLN A 145 -7.47 18.65 -2.23
CA GLN A 145 -7.17 17.24 -1.99
C GLN A 145 -8.44 16.42 -1.85
N LEU A 146 -9.47 16.95 -1.19
CA LEU A 146 -10.77 16.32 -1.07
C LEU A 146 -11.43 16.07 -2.44
N LYS A 147 -11.38 17.05 -3.35
CA LYS A 147 -11.87 16.87 -4.73
C LYS A 147 -11.11 15.78 -5.47
N LEU A 148 -9.78 15.76 -5.37
CA LEU A 148 -8.94 14.77 -6.01
C LEU A 148 -9.21 13.35 -5.48
N ILE A 149 -9.19 13.17 -4.17
CA ILE A 149 -9.47 11.86 -3.54
C ILE A 149 -10.87 11.38 -3.88
N THR A 150 -11.85 12.27 -3.93
CA THR A 150 -13.22 11.93 -4.32
C THR A 150 -13.30 11.47 -5.79
N ALA A 151 -12.59 12.14 -6.69
CA ALA A 151 -12.51 11.74 -8.10
C ALA A 151 -11.83 10.38 -8.27
N TYR A 152 -10.67 10.16 -7.65
CA TYR A 152 -9.98 8.87 -7.67
C TYR A 152 -10.82 7.74 -7.08
N ARG A 153 -11.53 7.99 -5.99
CA ARG A 153 -12.47 7.06 -5.38
C ARG A 153 -13.54 6.58 -6.36
N GLY A 154 -14.06 7.49 -7.18
CA GLY A 154 -15.04 7.15 -8.22
C GLY A 154 -14.46 6.31 -9.36
N LEU A 155 -13.17 6.42 -9.64
CA LEU A 155 -12.50 5.71 -10.72
C LEU A 155 -12.04 4.30 -10.34
N VAL A 156 -11.61 4.09 -9.11
CA VAL A 156 -11.04 2.81 -8.64
C VAL A 156 -11.95 1.61 -8.92
N PRO A 157 -13.26 1.65 -8.62
CA PRO A 157 -14.16 0.54 -8.92
C PRO A 157 -14.28 0.22 -10.41
N LEU A 158 -14.20 1.24 -11.28
CA LEU A 158 -14.34 1.08 -12.73
C LEU A 158 -13.18 0.27 -13.34
N TYR A 159 -12.01 0.32 -12.73
CA TYR A 159 -10.82 -0.36 -13.22
C TYR A 159 -10.56 -1.70 -12.57
N SER A 160 -11.19 -1.98 -11.43
CA SER A 160 -10.96 -3.20 -10.67
C SER A 160 -11.71 -4.42 -11.20
N GLU A 161 -12.85 -4.21 -11.87
CA GLU A 161 -13.69 -5.29 -12.40
C GLU A 161 -13.17 -5.88 -13.72
N GLU A 162 -12.20 -5.25 -14.37
CA GLU A 162 -11.82 -5.61 -15.73
C GLU A 162 -10.47 -6.33 -15.83
N THR A 163 -10.45 -7.39 -16.61
CA THR A 163 -9.30 -8.28 -16.79
C THR A 163 -8.33 -7.86 -17.89
N GLY A 164 -8.63 -6.79 -18.63
CA GLY A 164 -7.83 -6.32 -19.75
C GLY A 164 -6.42 -5.83 -19.35
N ARG A 165 -5.40 -6.16 -20.18
CA ARG A 165 -4.00 -5.75 -19.97
C ARG A 165 -3.85 -4.23 -19.74
N TYR A 166 -4.49 -3.43 -20.57
CA TYR A 166 -4.40 -1.98 -20.47
C TYR A 166 -5.14 -1.41 -19.26
N ARG A 167 -6.28 -1.97 -18.90
CA ARG A 167 -7.05 -1.51 -17.74
C ARG A 167 -6.31 -1.76 -16.43
N ARG A 168 -5.65 -2.89 -16.28
CA ARG A 168 -4.76 -3.14 -15.14
C ARG A 168 -3.62 -2.11 -15.06
N ARG A 169 -3.09 -1.69 -16.21
CA ARG A 169 -2.07 -0.65 -16.25
C ARG A 169 -2.63 0.72 -15.85
N VAL A 170 -3.84 1.07 -16.31
CA VAL A 170 -4.52 2.30 -15.90
C VAL A 170 -4.79 2.31 -14.40
N ALA A 171 -5.32 1.22 -13.82
CA ALA A 171 -5.54 1.11 -12.38
C ALA A 171 -4.24 1.30 -11.57
N PHE A 172 -3.14 0.72 -12.04
CA PHE A 172 -1.82 0.90 -11.43
C PHE A 172 -1.35 2.36 -11.48
N LEU A 173 -1.47 3.03 -12.64
CA LEU A 173 -1.10 4.44 -12.81
C LEU A 173 -1.99 5.37 -11.95
N GLN A 174 -3.27 5.07 -11.80
CA GLN A 174 -4.16 5.79 -10.89
C GLN A 174 -3.72 5.64 -9.44
N GLY A 175 -3.35 4.43 -9.03
CA GLY A 175 -2.78 4.20 -7.69
C GLY A 175 -1.50 5.00 -7.46
N GLN A 176 -0.60 5.05 -8.46
CA GLN A 176 0.60 5.90 -8.39
C GLN A 176 0.26 7.38 -8.24
N SER A 177 -0.71 7.88 -9.02
CA SER A 177 -1.16 9.28 -8.92
C SER A 177 -1.64 9.64 -7.51
N ILE A 178 -2.42 8.76 -6.87
CA ILE A 178 -2.89 8.98 -5.49
C ILE A 178 -1.69 9.05 -4.53
N ILE A 179 -0.72 8.17 -4.68
CA ILE A 179 0.48 8.16 -3.82
C ILE A 179 1.31 9.42 -4.03
N TYR A 180 1.52 9.87 -5.27
CA TYR A 180 2.23 11.13 -5.54
C TYR A 180 1.51 12.35 -4.95
N GLU A 181 0.18 12.39 -4.99
CA GLU A 181 -0.58 13.45 -4.31
C GLU A 181 -0.37 13.42 -2.78
N LEU A 182 -0.37 12.21 -2.17
CA LEU A 182 -0.07 12.07 -0.75
C LEU A 182 1.36 12.49 -0.41
N LEU A 183 2.34 12.15 -1.26
CA LEU A 183 3.74 12.55 -1.09
C LEU A 183 3.91 14.06 -1.24
N SER A 184 3.23 14.69 -2.21
CA SER A 184 3.22 16.15 -2.36
C SER A 184 2.68 16.84 -1.11
N TRP A 185 1.62 16.28 -0.49
CA TRP A 185 1.11 16.77 0.78
C TRP A 185 2.15 16.61 1.91
N VAL A 186 2.83 15.46 1.98
CA VAL A 186 3.91 15.24 2.95
C VAL A 186 5.01 16.29 2.78
N ASP A 187 5.43 16.58 1.54
CA ASP A 187 6.40 17.62 1.26
C ASP A 187 5.94 19.01 1.74
N GLU A 188 4.67 19.34 1.56
CA GLU A 188 4.11 20.61 2.03
C GLU A 188 4.20 20.75 3.55
N VAL A 189 3.92 19.66 4.28
CA VAL A 189 3.94 19.64 5.75
C VAL A 189 5.36 19.51 6.31
N MET A 190 6.25 18.79 5.62
CA MET A 190 7.65 18.60 6.04
C MET A 190 8.53 19.83 5.72
N ARG A 191 8.09 20.75 4.87
CA ARG A 191 8.83 21.99 4.63
C ARG A 191 8.99 22.76 5.95
N PRO A 192 10.19 23.23 6.29
CA PRO A 192 10.44 23.94 7.55
C PRO A 192 9.66 25.25 7.55
N SER A 193 8.48 25.26 8.11
CA SER A 193 7.89 26.47 8.66
C SER A 193 8.67 26.72 9.95
N GLY A 194 9.74 27.50 9.89
CA GLY A 194 10.51 28.12 10.99
C GLY A 194 10.59 27.52 12.40
N ASP A 195 9.71 26.63 12.78
CA ASP A 195 9.66 25.92 14.04
C ASP A 195 10.11 24.48 13.86
N SER A 196 11.35 24.21 14.23
CA SER A 196 11.94 22.86 14.30
C SER A 196 11.24 22.06 15.39
N HIS A 197 10.05 21.55 15.14
CA HIS A 197 9.55 20.45 15.93
C HIS A 197 10.34 19.20 15.56
N THR A 198 11.41 18.95 16.30
CA THR A 198 12.17 17.70 16.28
C THR A 198 11.20 16.59 16.67
N ILE A 199 10.63 15.94 15.68
CA ILE A 199 9.65 14.89 15.85
C ILE A 199 10.40 13.66 16.40
N VAL A 200 10.26 13.36 17.69
CA VAL A 200 10.86 12.17 18.32
C VAL A 200 10.14 10.91 17.86
N LEU A 201 10.80 10.12 17.03
CA LEU A 201 10.30 8.82 16.56
C LEU A 201 10.14 7.82 17.69
N SER A 202 9.09 6.97 17.63
CA SER A 202 9.14 5.75 18.42
C SER A 202 10.37 4.95 18.02
N ARG A 203 11.10 4.39 18.98
CA ARG A 203 12.29 3.57 18.72
C ARG A 203 12.01 2.45 17.70
N MET A 204 10.80 1.92 17.69
CA MET A 204 10.39 0.87 16.77
C MET A 204 10.35 1.35 15.31
N ASN A 205 9.82 2.54 15.06
CA ASN A 205 9.79 3.12 13.71
C ASN A 205 11.20 3.48 13.23
N GLN A 206 12.06 4.00 14.12
CA GLN A 206 13.48 4.27 13.79
C GLN A 206 14.19 3.00 13.34
N LEU A 207 14.02 1.90 14.07
CA LEU A 207 14.61 0.61 13.73
C LEU A 207 14.05 0.06 12.42
N TYR A 208 12.77 0.23 12.17
CA TYR A 208 12.17 -0.20 10.90
C TYR A 208 12.75 0.57 9.71
N VAL A 209 12.85 1.88 9.80
CA VAL A 209 13.46 2.74 8.77
C VAL A 209 14.93 2.38 8.53
N ALA A 210 15.70 2.22 9.61
CA ALA A 210 17.09 1.79 9.51
C ALA A 210 17.24 0.41 8.84
N PHE A 211 16.30 -0.50 9.11
CA PHE A 211 16.23 -1.79 8.43
C PHE A 211 15.93 -1.65 6.93
N LEU A 212 14.97 -0.79 6.55
CA LEU A 212 14.66 -0.53 5.14
C LEU A 212 15.86 0.04 4.39
N LYS A 213 16.60 0.95 5.01
CA LYS A 213 17.83 1.53 4.45
C LYS A 213 18.88 0.45 4.19
N LEU A 214 19.15 -0.40 5.17
CA LEU A 214 20.07 -1.53 5.01
C LEU A 214 19.60 -2.52 3.92
N LEU A 215 18.31 -2.74 3.79
CA LEU A 215 17.74 -3.59 2.73
C LEU A 215 17.95 -3.00 1.34
N ASP A 216 17.74 -1.71 1.17
CA ASP A 216 17.91 -1.02 -0.09
C ASP A 216 19.40 -1.01 -0.51
N GLU A 217 20.28 -0.64 0.38
CA GLU A 217 21.74 -0.65 0.17
C GLU A 217 22.29 -2.02 -0.26
N ASN A 218 21.69 -3.11 0.26
CA ASN A 218 22.14 -4.47 -0.05
C ASN A 218 21.37 -5.15 -1.19
N GLY A 219 20.29 -4.53 -1.71
CA GLY A 219 19.49 -5.10 -2.81
C GLY A 219 18.94 -6.50 -2.53
N GLY A 220 18.81 -6.90 -1.26
CA GLY A 220 18.39 -8.24 -0.83
C GLY A 220 19.43 -9.33 -1.02
N THR A 221 20.67 -9.02 -1.41
CA THR A 221 21.77 -10.01 -1.55
C THR A 221 22.19 -10.56 -0.21
N GLN A 222 22.18 -9.73 0.83
CA GLN A 222 22.32 -10.22 2.21
C GLN A 222 20.99 -10.85 2.66
N ARG A 223 21.03 -12.16 2.97
CA ARG A 223 19.81 -12.97 3.20
C ARG A 223 19.53 -13.30 4.65
N GLN A 224 20.51 -13.09 5.52
CA GLN A 224 20.41 -13.48 6.92
C GLN A 224 19.79 -12.34 7.74
N VAL A 225 18.64 -12.59 8.35
CA VAL A 225 17.96 -11.65 9.25
C VAL A 225 18.86 -11.28 10.42
N SER A 226 19.67 -12.23 10.91
CA SER A 226 20.62 -12.00 11.99
C SER A 226 21.68 -10.96 11.66
N TRP A 227 22.10 -10.87 10.41
CA TRP A 227 23.05 -9.84 9.97
C TRP A 227 22.44 -8.44 10.09
N TYR A 228 21.22 -8.26 9.58
CA TYR A 228 20.51 -6.97 9.71
C TYR A 228 20.26 -6.60 11.18
N ALA A 229 19.86 -7.57 11.98
CA ALA A 229 19.63 -7.37 13.40
C ALA A 229 20.94 -6.94 14.12
N ALA A 230 22.07 -7.54 13.77
CA ALA A 230 23.39 -7.17 14.30
C ALA A 230 23.78 -5.73 13.90
N GLN A 231 23.56 -5.33 12.62
CA GLN A 231 23.81 -3.95 12.18
C GLN A 231 22.96 -2.93 12.97
N LEU A 232 21.75 -3.32 13.34
CA LEU A 232 20.83 -2.48 14.13
C LEU A 232 21.02 -2.61 15.64
N GLN A 233 21.98 -3.41 16.09
CA GLN A 233 22.27 -3.69 17.50
C GLN A 233 21.05 -4.20 18.29
N ILE A 234 20.25 -5.07 17.66
CA ILE A 234 19.07 -5.69 18.24
C ILE A 234 19.04 -7.20 17.99
N SER A 235 18.18 -7.93 18.69
CA SER A 235 17.96 -9.34 18.41
C SER A 235 17.14 -9.56 17.13
N SER A 236 17.34 -10.70 16.46
CA SER A 236 16.51 -11.10 15.30
C SER A 236 15.02 -11.24 15.67
N ALA A 237 14.71 -11.66 16.90
CA ALA A 237 13.34 -11.73 17.41
C ALA A 237 12.71 -10.34 17.51
N TYR A 238 13.46 -9.36 18.01
CA TYR A 238 12.96 -7.99 18.10
C TYR A 238 12.83 -7.33 16.73
N LEU A 239 13.75 -7.57 15.79
CA LEU A 239 13.60 -7.12 14.40
C LEU A 239 12.34 -7.72 13.75
N ASN A 240 12.06 -9.00 14.01
CA ASN A 240 10.83 -9.62 13.51
C ASN A 240 9.57 -8.98 14.12
N GLN A 241 9.60 -8.65 15.41
CA GLN A 241 8.52 -7.92 16.06
C GLN A 241 8.33 -6.52 15.44
N VAL A 242 9.43 -5.77 15.25
CA VAL A 242 9.42 -4.45 14.60
C VAL A 242 8.74 -4.52 13.24
N CYS A 243 9.20 -5.39 12.34
CA CYS A 243 8.66 -5.50 10.98
C CYS A 243 7.19 -5.95 11.00
N ARG A 244 6.82 -6.93 11.82
CA ARG A 244 5.43 -7.36 11.94
C ARG A 244 4.54 -6.27 12.51
N THR A 245 5.05 -5.49 13.45
CA THR A 245 4.34 -4.37 14.02
C THR A 245 4.15 -3.23 13.03
N CYS A 246 5.19 -2.87 12.27
CA CYS A 246 5.12 -1.75 11.33
C CYS A 246 4.33 -2.06 10.06
N ILE A 247 4.52 -3.24 9.46
CA ILE A 247 3.94 -3.58 8.15
C ILE A 247 3.30 -4.98 8.05
N GLY A 248 3.20 -5.72 9.13
CA GLY A 248 2.61 -7.06 9.14
C GLY A 248 3.45 -8.17 8.49
N LYS A 249 4.67 -7.87 7.99
CA LYS A 249 5.56 -8.82 7.33
C LYS A 249 6.75 -9.20 8.21
N SER A 250 7.32 -10.39 7.96
CA SER A 250 8.60 -10.76 8.57
C SER A 250 9.77 -10.13 7.81
N PRO A 251 10.91 -9.84 8.46
CA PRO A 251 12.13 -9.38 7.79
C PRO A 251 12.57 -10.32 6.67
N GLN A 252 12.44 -11.62 6.86
CA GLN A 252 12.78 -12.62 5.85
C GLN A 252 11.93 -12.49 4.59
N ALA A 253 10.62 -12.25 4.73
CA ALA A 253 9.74 -12.02 3.60
C ALA A 253 10.11 -10.74 2.84
N MET A 254 10.47 -9.67 3.55
CA MET A 254 10.91 -8.42 2.94
C MET A 254 12.22 -8.58 2.15
N ILE A 255 13.19 -9.28 2.70
CA ILE A 255 14.45 -9.62 1.99
C ILE A 255 14.14 -10.38 0.69
N GLN A 256 13.26 -11.37 0.75
CA GLN A 256 12.86 -12.16 -0.41
C GLN A 256 12.14 -11.33 -1.47
N ASP A 257 11.26 -10.42 -1.05
CA ASP A 257 10.53 -9.52 -1.96
C ASP A 257 11.49 -8.60 -2.72
N ILE A 258 12.46 -7.98 -2.04
CA ILE A 258 13.46 -7.11 -2.67
C ILE A 258 14.35 -7.91 -3.62
N LEU A 259 14.82 -9.07 -3.20
CA LEU A 259 15.64 -9.95 -4.06
C LEU A 259 14.86 -10.38 -5.31
N CYS A 260 13.56 -10.66 -5.18
CA CYS A 260 12.70 -10.98 -6.31
C CYS A 260 12.51 -9.78 -7.25
N LYS A 261 12.33 -8.56 -6.71
CA LYS A 261 12.23 -7.32 -7.51
C LYS A 261 13.50 -7.08 -8.30
N GLU A 262 14.65 -7.17 -7.65
CA GLU A 262 15.94 -7.00 -8.32
C GLU A 262 16.19 -8.08 -9.38
N SER A 263 15.77 -9.32 -9.11
CA SER A 263 15.81 -10.41 -10.10
C SER A 263 14.99 -10.06 -11.35
N LYS A 264 13.77 -9.56 -11.18
CA LYS A 264 12.89 -9.13 -12.28
C LYS A 264 13.51 -7.97 -13.06
N ARG A 265 14.10 -6.99 -12.35
CA ARG A 265 14.78 -5.85 -12.97
C ARG A 265 15.92 -6.32 -13.87
N LEU A 266 16.81 -7.17 -13.35
CA LEU A 266 17.93 -7.69 -14.13
C LEU A 266 17.48 -8.52 -15.34
N LEU A 267 16.42 -9.33 -15.19
CA LEU A 267 15.87 -10.12 -16.28
C LEU A 267 15.29 -9.27 -17.42
N LEU A 268 14.72 -8.10 -17.12
CA LEU A 268 14.03 -7.24 -18.09
C LEU A 268 14.90 -6.13 -18.66
N SER A 269 15.88 -5.63 -17.87
CA SER A 269 16.66 -4.44 -18.23
C SER A 269 18.10 -4.73 -18.65
N THR A 270 18.52 -6.01 -18.66
CA THR A 270 19.89 -6.39 -19.00
C THR A 270 19.92 -7.61 -19.92
N ASP A 271 20.99 -7.74 -20.69
CA ASP A 271 21.26 -8.90 -21.55
C ASP A 271 22.00 -10.02 -20.83
N PHE A 272 22.13 -9.93 -19.49
CA PHE A 272 22.78 -10.98 -18.70
C PHE A 272 22.06 -12.30 -18.85
N ASN A 273 22.81 -13.38 -19.04
CA ASN A 273 22.23 -14.73 -19.01
C ASN A 273 21.81 -15.10 -17.56
N ILE A 274 21.01 -16.16 -17.45
CA ILE A 274 20.43 -16.59 -16.15
C ILE A 274 21.53 -16.89 -15.12
N LYS A 275 22.64 -17.50 -15.57
CA LYS A 275 23.78 -17.81 -14.70
C LYS A 275 24.48 -16.55 -14.19
N GLN A 276 24.65 -15.54 -15.05
CA GLN A 276 25.22 -14.25 -14.65
C GLN A 276 24.35 -13.51 -13.64
N ILE A 277 23.02 -13.55 -13.82
CA ILE A 277 22.07 -12.97 -12.87
C ILE A 277 22.14 -13.72 -11.52
N ALA A 278 22.14 -15.04 -11.55
CA ALA A 278 22.29 -15.85 -10.34
C ALA A 278 23.56 -15.50 -9.56
N TYR A 279 24.67 -15.36 -10.27
CA TYR A 279 25.95 -14.98 -9.67
C TYR A 279 25.92 -13.54 -9.06
N ARG A 280 25.39 -12.56 -9.81
CA ARG A 280 25.25 -11.18 -9.31
C ARG A 280 24.38 -11.10 -8.08
N LEU A 281 23.33 -11.88 -8.02
CA LEU A 281 22.43 -11.96 -6.86
C LEU A 281 22.94 -12.90 -5.77
N GLN A 282 24.20 -13.33 -5.85
CA GLN A 282 24.89 -14.17 -4.86
C GLN A 282 24.14 -15.50 -4.57
N PHE A 283 23.58 -16.12 -5.61
CA PHE A 283 23.13 -17.50 -5.51
C PHE A 283 24.30 -18.48 -5.71
N ALA A 284 24.35 -19.52 -4.88
CA ALA A 284 25.38 -20.56 -5.01
C ALA A 284 25.36 -21.26 -6.37
N THR A 285 24.17 -21.41 -6.96
CA THR A 285 24.00 -22.05 -8.28
C THR A 285 22.86 -21.39 -9.05
N GLU A 286 22.90 -21.53 -10.39
CA GLU A 286 21.79 -21.13 -11.26
C GLU A 286 20.48 -21.85 -10.89
N ALA A 287 20.56 -23.15 -10.56
CA ALA A 287 19.40 -23.95 -10.14
C ALA A 287 18.74 -23.40 -8.87
N ALA A 288 19.54 -22.95 -7.89
CA ALA A 288 19.04 -22.31 -6.68
C ALA A 288 18.29 -21.00 -6.99
N PHE A 289 18.82 -20.19 -7.90
CA PHE A 289 18.15 -18.98 -8.38
C PHE A 289 16.83 -19.30 -9.09
N CYS A 290 16.84 -20.25 -10.01
CA CYS A 290 15.64 -20.66 -10.74
C CYS A 290 14.54 -21.16 -9.79
N LYS A 291 14.91 -21.99 -8.80
CA LYS A 291 13.98 -22.46 -7.77
C LYS A 291 13.40 -21.32 -6.94
N PHE A 292 14.25 -20.41 -6.48
CA PHE A 292 13.81 -19.20 -5.75
C PHE A 292 12.84 -18.37 -6.58
N PHE A 293 13.23 -18.01 -7.81
CA PHE A 293 12.45 -17.15 -8.68
C PHE A 293 11.09 -17.75 -9.02
N ARG A 294 11.06 -19.06 -9.36
CA ARG A 294 9.81 -19.78 -9.62
C ARG A 294 8.90 -19.84 -8.41
N LYS A 295 9.46 -20.02 -7.21
CA LYS A 295 8.68 -19.99 -5.96
C LYS A 295 8.03 -18.62 -5.73
N GLN A 296 8.72 -17.53 -6.07
CA GLN A 296 8.24 -16.17 -5.85
C GLN A 296 7.27 -15.66 -6.92
N THR A 297 7.42 -16.13 -8.17
CA THR A 297 6.70 -15.58 -9.32
C THR A 297 5.75 -16.55 -10.00
N GLY A 298 5.87 -17.84 -9.74
CA GLY A 298 5.17 -18.90 -10.46
C GLY A 298 5.80 -19.26 -11.81
N LEU A 299 6.74 -18.46 -12.33
CA LEU A 299 7.38 -18.65 -13.64
C LEU A 299 8.89 -18.93 -13.48
N SER A 300 9.47 -19.66 -14.43
CA SER A 300 10.92 -19.72 -14.51
C SER A 300 11.50 -18.37 -14.98
N PRO A 301 12.78 -18.05 -14.66
CA PRO A 301 13.41 -16.81 -15.13
C PRO A 301 13.37 -16.65 -16.66
N ALA A 302 13.57 -17.72 -17.41
CA ALA A 302 13.52 -17.74 -18.87
C ALA A 302 12.09 -17.45 -19.38
N GLN A 303 11.08 -18.10 -18.82
CA GLN A 303 9.68 -17.83 -19.15
C GLN A 303 9.30 -16.39 -18.83
N PHE A 304 9.77 -15.85 -17.70
CA PHE A 304 9.48 -14.46 -17.30
C PHE A 304 10.10 -13.46 -18.27
N ARG A 305 11.33 -13.71 -18.74
CA ARG A 305 12.01 -12.87 -19.74
C ARG A 305 11.30 -12.88 -21.09
N ASN A 306 10.83 -14.05 -21.54
CA ASN A 306 10.16 -14.21 -22.84
C ASN A 306 8.71 -13.72 -22.85
N ASN A 307 8.09 -13.50 -21.71
CA ASN A 307 6.74 -12.93 -21.58
C ASN A 307 6.72 -11.38 -21.62
N LYS A 308 7.71 -10.79 -22.27
CA LYS A 308 7.84 -9.35 -22.49
C LYS A 308 6.77 -8.79 -23.41
#